data_284cf0173d5635ad5621ac06f04e0df0
#
_entry.id   284cf0173d5635ad5621ac06f04e0df0
#
_cell.length_a   1.000
_cell.length_b   1.000
_cell.length_c   1.000
_cell.angle_alpha   90.00
_cell.angle_beta   90.00
_cell.angle_gamma   90.00
#
_symmetry.space_group_name_H-M   'P 1'
#
loop_
_entity.id
_entity.type
_entity.pdbx_description
1 polymer ?
#
loop_
_entity_poly.entity_id
_entity_poly.type
_entity_poly.pdbx_seq_one_letter_code
_entity_poly.pdbx_strand_id
1 'polypeptide(L)'
;METENVLIDTSIIIDHLRKENKKKSQLYKIIDKYALFTSAITIYELFAGAINEQKRKDIFDLIALVKILPFTKETAERAGAIYLSLRNKNELIEIGDILIGETAITHNLHLMTLNVKHFDRIEDLKIL
;
A
#
# COMPACT_ATOMS: atom_id res chain seq x y z
N MET A 1 -19.89 -11.63 -11.12
CA MET A 1 -18.86 -11.72 -10.08
C MET A 1 -18.59 -10.34 -9.50
N GLU A 2 -18.54 -10.26 -8.22
CA GLU A 2 -18.19 -9.01 -7.56
C GLU A 2 -16.74 -8.67 -7.84
N THR A 3 -16.46 -7.38 -8.04
CA THR A 3 -15.10 -6.89 -8.15
C THR A 3 -14.45 -6.93 -6.77
N GLU A 4 -13.33 -7.62 -6.65
CA GLU A 4 -12.60 -7.65 -5.40
C GLU A 4 -11.98 -6.30 -5.08
N ASN A 5 -11.94 -5.99 -3.80
CA ASN A 5 -11.30 -4.78 -3.29
C ASN A 5 -9.85 -5.11 -2.91
N VAL A 6 -8.93 -4.31 -3.40
CA VAL A 6 -7.49 -4.53 -3.20
C VAL A 6 -6.84 -3.25 -2.71
N LEU A 7 -6.00 -3.38 -1.69
CA LEU A 7 -5.15 -2.28 -1.26
C LEU A 7 -3.81 -2.40 -1.97
N ILE A 8 -3.42 -1.36 -2.70
CA ILE A 8 -2.10 -1.30 -3.33
C ILE A 8 -1.15 -0.51 -2.42
N ASP A 9 0.06 -1.02 -2.25
CA ASP A 9 1.05 -0.32 -1.43
C ASP A 9 1.85 0.68 -2.28
N THR A 10 2.77 1.36 -1.61
CA THR A 10 3.61 2.38 -2.23
C THR A 10 4.42 1.82 -3.40
N SER A 11 4.91 0.57 -3.30
CA SER A 11 5.75 -0.02 -4.35
C SER A 11 5.01 -0.18 -5.68
N ILE A 12 3.72 -0.51 -5.64
CA ILE A 12 2.89 -0.66 -6.85
C ILE A 12 2.71 0.69 -7.55
N ILE A 13 2.49 1.75 -6.77
CA ILE A 13 2.32 3.09 -7.31
C ILE A 13 3.63 3.61 -7.89
N ILE A 14 4.75 3.45 -7.16
CA ILE A 14 6.07 3.86 -7.64
C ILE A 14 6.43 3.13 -8.93
N ASP A 15 6.16 1.82 -9.00
CA ASP A 15 6.38 1.04 -10.22
C ASP A 15 5.71 1.70 -11.42
N HIS A 16 4.43 2.05 -11.27
CA HIS A 16 3.68 2.71 -12.34
C HIS A 16 4.27 4.08 -12.72
N LEU A 17 4.59 4.90 -11.71
CA LEU A 17 5.12 6.24 -11.95
C LEU A 17 6.47 6.22 -12.66
N ARG A 18 7.29 5.21 -12.43
CA ARG A 18 8.63 5.08 -13.02
C ARG A 18 8.67 4.42 -14.39
N LYS A 19 7.62 3.69 -14.78
CA LYS A 19 7.60 3.03 -16.09
C LYS A 19 7.48 4.06 -17.22
N GLU A 20 8.35 3.97 -18.21
CA GLU A 20 8.22 4.76 -19.43
C GLU A 20 6.96 4.35 -20.19
N ASN A 21 6.78 3.04 -20.39
CA ASN A 21 5.55 2.51 -20.92
C ASN A 21 4.63 2.11 -19.78
N LYS A 22 3.63 2.96 -19.49
CA LYS A 22 2.70 2.74 -18.38
C LYS A 22 1.93 1.43 -18.49
N LYS A 23 1.70 0.93 -19.71
CA LYS A 23 1.00 -0.33 -19.94
C LYS A 23 1.76 -1.55 -19.38
N LYS A 24 3.04 -1.40 -19.08
CA LYS A 24 3.86 -2.47 -18.53
C LYS A 24 3.87 -2.49 -16.99
N SER A 25 3.24 -1.52 -16.33
CA SER A 25 3.23 -1.48 -14.88
C SER A 25 2.27 -2.53 -14.30
N GLN A 26 2.53 -2.91 -13.05
CA GLN A 26 1.64 -3.83 -12.34
C GLN A 26 0.27 -3.19 -12.09
N LEU A 27 0.24 -1.89 -11.81
CA LEU A 27 -1.01 -1.15 -11.62
C LEU A 27 -1.89 -1.21 -12.86
N TYR A 28 -1.32 -0.97 -14.03
CA TYR A 28 -2.07 -1.01 -15.28
C TYR A 28 -2.75 -2.35 -15.51
N LYS A 29 -2.08 -3.43 -15.12
CA LYS A 29 -2.59 -4.79 -15.31
C LYS A 29 -3.83 -5.09 -14.46
N ILE A 30 -4.03 -4.36 -13.38
CA ILE A 30 -5.10 -4.65 -12.42
C ILE A 30 -6.16 -3.56 -12.32
N ILE A 31 -5.92 -2.39 -12.92
CA ILE A 31 -6.77 -1.21 -12.71
C ILE A 31 -8.23 -1.43 -13.12
N ASP A 32 -8.49 -2.28 -14.10
CA ASP A 32 -9.84 -2.59 -14.57
C ASP A 32 -10.42 -3.84 -13.91
N LYS A 33 -9.63 -4.55 -13.10
CA LYS A 33 -10.06 -5.83 -12.50
C LYS A 33 -10.51 -5.70 -11.06
N TYR A 34 -10.02 -4.69 -10.34
CA TYR A 34 -10.23 -4.53 -8.91
C TYR A 34 -10.66 -3.12 -8.58
N ALA A 35 -11.40 -2.98 -7.48
CA ALA A 35 -11.62 -1.67 -6.86
C ALA A 35 -10.36 -1.37 -6.02
N LEU A 36 -9.68 -0.28 -6.34
CA LEU A 36 -8.38 0.02 -5.77
C LEU A 36 -8.46 0.98 -4.59
N PHE A 37 -7.75 0.59 -3.54
CA PHE A 37 -7.58 1.38 -2.32
C PHE A 37 -6.10 1.56 -2.05
N THR A 38 -5.74 2.61 -1.33
CA THR A 38 -4.39 2.76 -0.77
C THR A 38 -4.51 3.40 0.61
N SER A 39 -3.43 3.38 1.38
CA SER A 39 -3.45 3.95 2.72
C SER A 39 -2.97 5.40 2.71
N ALA A 40 -3.39 6.16 3.74
CA ALA A 40 -2.87 7.51 3.96
C ALA A 40 -1.35 7.51 4.15
N ILE A 41 -0.78 6.41 4.65
CA ILE A 41 0.67 6.27 4.81
C ILE A 41 1.36 6.27 3.45
N THR A 42 0.79 5.56 2.47
CA THR A 42 1.30 5.57 1.10
C THR A 42 1.31 6.99 0.53
N ILE A 43 0.23 7.76 0.79
CA ILE A 43 0.16 9.15 0.33
C ILE A 43 1.34 9.96 0.89
N TYR A 44 1.61 9.83 2.19
CA TYR A 44 2.77 10.49 2.80
C TYR A 44 4.07 10.07 2.10
N GLU A 45 4.28 8.78 1.90
CA GLU A 45 5.52 8.28 1.30
C GLU A 45 5.72 8.79 -0.12
N LEU A 46 4.64 8.84 -0.91
CA LEU A 46 4.71 9.35 -2.28
C LEU A 46 5.11 10.82 -2.30
N PHE A 47 4.44 11.66 -1.49
CA PHE A 47 4.75 13.09 -1.45
C PHE A 47 6.11 13.39 -0.82
N ALA A 48 6.55 12.57 0.12
CA ALA A 48 7.90 12.71 0.68
C ALA A 48 9.00 12.53 -0.39
N GLY A 49 8.70 11.74 -1.43
CA GLY A 49 9.61 11.53 -2.56
C GLY A 49 9.36 12.45 -3.75
N ALA A 50 8.38 13.34 -3.68
CA ALA A 50 8.02 14.23 -4.79
C ALA A 50 8.90 15.48 -4.80
N ILE A 51 10.07 15.38 -5.42
CA ILE A 51 11.11 16.40 -5.36
C ILE A 51 10.88 17.59 -6.31
N ASN A 52 9.88 17.55 -7.17
CA ASN A 52 9.56 18.64 -8.09
C ASN A 52 8.06 18.67 -8.40
N GLU A 53 7.63 19.76 -9.07
CA GLU A 53 6.21 19.97 -9.37
C GLU A 53 5.62 18.91 -10.33
N GLN A 54 6.42 18.44 -11.28
CA GLN A 54 5.94 17.42 -12.20
C GLN A 54 5.64 16.11 -11.46
N LYS A 55 6.50 15.70 -10.55
CA LYS A 55 6.28 14.50 -9.75
C LYS A 55 5.07 14.64 -8.83
N ARG A 56 4.89 15.83 -8.24
CA ARG A 56 3.71 16.10 -7.41
C ARG A 56 2.43 15.98 -8.24
N LYS A 57 2.43 16.56 -9.45
CA LYS A 57 1.27 16.48 -10.34
C LYS A 57 0.94 15.04 -10.72
N ASP A 58 1.96 14.26 -11.06
CA ASP A 58 1.78 12.86 -11.44
C ASP A 58 1.15 12.06 -10.28
N ILE A 59 1.56 12.34 -9.05
CA ILE A 59 0.98 11.70 -7.87
C ILE A 59 -0.48 12.13 -7.69
N PHE A 60 -0.79 13.41 -7.78
CA PHE A 60 -2.17 13.89 -7.66
C PHE A 60 -3.09 13.25 -8.71
N ASP A 61 -2.62 13.15 -9.94
CA ASP A 61 -3.40 12.55 -11.01
C ASP A 61 -3.69 11.07 -10.73
N LEU A 62 -2.69 10.37 -10.21
CA LEU A 62 -2.83 8.93 -9.94
C LEU A 62 -3.72 8.64 -8.74
N ILE A 63 -3.54 9.36 -7.64
CA ILE A 63 -4.33 9.09 -6.43
C ILE A 63 -5.80 9.44 -6.58
N ALA A 64 -6.15 10.23 -7.60
CA ALA A 64 -7.55 10.48 -7.94
C ALA A 64 -8.28 9.22 -8.42
N LEU A 65 -7.54 8.19 -8.83
CA LEU A 65 -8.09 6.93 -9.34
C LEU A 65 -8.30 5.87 -8.24
N VAL A 66 -7.86 6.13 -7.03
CA VAL A 66 -7.93 5.17 -5.93
C VAL A 66 -8.63 5.79 -4.73
N LYS A 67 -9.21 4.93 -3.88
CA LYS A 67 -9.79 5.38 -2.62
C LYS A 67 -8.72 5.33 -1.54
N ILE A 68 -8.63 6.39 -0.75
CA ILE A 68 -7.61 6.53 0.30
C ILE A 68 -8.23 6.19 1.64
N LEU A 69 -7.62 5.21 2.34
CA LEU A 69 -8.06 4.80 3.67
C LEU A 69 -7.27 5.58 4.72
N PRO A 70 -7.95 6.13 5.73
CA PRO A 70 -7.29 6.96 6.73
C PRO A 70 -6.47 6.13 7.72
N PHE A 71 -5.50 6.79 8.35
CA PHE A 71 -4.78 6.27 9.50
C PHE A 71 -5.55 6.68 10.76
N THR A 72 -6.03 5.70 11.52
CA THR A 72 -6.90 5.95 12.68
C THR A 72 -6.24 5.50 13.99
N LYS A 73 -6.88 5.86 15.11
CA LYS A 73 -6.47 5.37 16.43
C LYS A 73 -6.44 3.83 16.48
N GLU A 74 -7.46 3.19 15.90
CA GLU A 74 -7.55 1.72 15.88
C GLU A 74 -6.42 1.13 15.05
N THR A 75 -6.11 1.72 13.91
CA THR A 75 -4.97 1.29 13.08
C THR A 75 -3.67 1.42 13.86
N ALA A 76 -3.49 2.51 14.59
CA ALA A 76 -2.29 2.74 15.38
C ALA A 76 -2.12 1.69 16.48
N GLU A 77 -3.20 1.38 17.22
CA GLU A 77 -3.15 0.38 18.29
C GLU A 77 -2.78 -1.00 17.74
N ARG A 78 -3.40 -1.42 16.64
CA ARG A 78 -3.15 -2.73 16.04
C ARG A 78 -1.77 -2.81 15.41
N ALA A 79 -1.31 -1.73 14.79
CA ALA A 79 0.04 -1.66 14.24
C ALA A 79 1.09 -1.80 15.32
N GLY A 80 0.86 -1.21 16.50
CA GLY A 80 1.73 -1.39 17.66
C GLY A 80 1.84 -2.85 18.08
N ALA A 81 0.73 -3.59 18.09
CA ALA A 81 0.72 -5.01 18.42
C ALA A 81 1.49 -5.82 17.37
N ILE A 82 1.34 -5.50 16.09
CA ILE A 82 2.10 -6.15 15.01
C ILE A 82 3.60 -5.90 15.19
N TYR A 83 3.97 -4.65 15.47
CA TYR A 83 5.37 -4.28 15.72
C TYR A 83 5.98 -5.15 16.82
N LEU A 84 5.31 -5.26 17.97
CA LEU A 84 5.80 -6.05 19.09
C LEU A 84 5.94 -7.53 18.74
N SER A 85 4.97 -8.07 18.00
CA SER A 85 5.03 -9.45 17.54
C SER A 85 6.23 -9.71 16.66
N LEU A 86 6.46 -8.84 15.67
CA LEU A 86 7.60 -8.97 14.75
C LEU A 86 8.93 -8.79 15.47
N ARG A 87 9.00 -7.85 16.40
CA ARG A 87 10.19 -7.62 17.21
C ARG A 87 10.54 -8.87 18.03
N ASN A 88 9.55 -9.49 18.64
CA ASN A 88 9.75 -10.68 19.48
C ASN A 88 10.24 -11.88 18.67
N LYS A 89 9.87 -11.93 17.38
CA LYS A 89 10.32 -12.98 16.45
C LYS A 89 11.62 -12.62 15.74
N ASN A 90 12.15 -11.43 15.99
CA ASN A 90 13.31 -10.89 15.28
C ASN A 90 13.06 -10.79 13.76
N GLU A 91 11.86 -10.37 13.38
CA GLU A 91 11.42 -10.27 12.00
C GLU A 91 10.91 -8.87 11.64
N LEU A 92 11.48 -7.82 12.25
CA LEU A 92 11.03 -6.45 11.99
C LEU A 92 11.13 -6.07 10.52
N ILE A 93 10.15 -5.31 10.08
CA ILE A 93 10.10 -4.68 8.76
C ILE A 93 9.98 -3.17 8.95
N GLU A 94 9.98 -2.42 7.85
CA GLU A 94 9.82 -0.97 7.89
C GLU A 94 8.49 -0.60 8.57
N ILE A 95 8.50 0.50 9.33
CA ILE A 95 7.31 0.97 10.04
C ILE A 95 6.17 1.24 9.06
N GLY A 96 6.46 1.89 7.93
CA GLY A 96 5.44 2.17 6.91
C GLY A 96 4.74 0.90 6.43
N ASP A 97 5.48 -0.19 6.25
CA ASP A 97 4.92 -1.45 5.81
C ASP A 97 4.00 -2.07 6.87
N ILE A 98 4.35 -1.93 8.16
CA ILE A 98 3.47 -2.38 9.24
C ILE A 98 2.15 -1.62 9.21
N LEU A 99 2.20 -0.30 9.03
CA LEU A 99 1.00 0.55 9.01
C LEU A 99 0.12 0.25 7.78
N ILE A 100 0.73 0.05 6.62
CA ILE A 100 0.02 -0.31 5.40
C ILE A 100 -0.62 -1.68 5.52
N GLY A 101 0.14 -2.66 6.01
CA GLY A 101 -0.37 -4.03 6.18
C GLY A 101 -1.53 -4.09 7.15
N GLU A 102 -1.44 -3.36 8.26
CA GLU A 102 -2.52 -3.30 9.24
C GLU A 102 -3.77 -2.66 8.66
N THR A 103 -3.60 -1.62 7.83
CA THR A 103 -4.73 -0.99 7.15
C THR A 103 -5.48 -2.01 6.28
N ALA A 104 -4.75 -2.85 5.56
CA ALA A 104 -5.36 -3.92 4.76
C ALA A 104 -6.13 -4.91 5.64
N ILE A 105 -5.56 -5.31 6.77
CA ILE A 105 -6.21 -6.25 7.69
C ILE A 105 -7.50 -5.66 8.25
N THR A 106 -7.44 -4.42 8.75
CA THR A 106 -8.61 -3.76 9.34
C THR A 106 -9.76 -3.64 8.35
N HIS A 107 -9.47 -3.38 7.09
CA HIS A 107 -10.49 -3.21 6.06
C HIS A 107 -10.80 -4.51 5.30
N ASN A 108 -10.21 -5.63 5.72
CA ASN A 108 -10.40 -6.94 5.10
C ASN A 108 -10.10 -6.92 3.59
N LEU A 109 -8.98 -6.30 3.24
CA LEU A 109 -8.54 -6.18 1.85
C LEU A 109 -7.32 -7.07 1.60
N HIS A 110 -7.24 -7.64 0.40
CA HIS A 110 -5.99 -8.22 -0.05
C HIS A 110 -5.00 -7.09 -0.35
N LEU A 111 -3.74 -7.32 -0.02
CA LEU A 111 -2.66 -6.39 -0.31
C LEU A 111 -1.96 -6.80 -1.60
N MET A 112 -1.75 -5.85 -2.51
CA MET A 112 -0.88 -6.04 -3.65
C MET A 112 0.40 -5.25 -3.44
N THR A 113 1.54 -5.92 -3.56
CA THR A 113 2.86 -5.34 -3.29
C THR A 113 3.93 -6.01 -4.12
N LEU A 114 5.03 -5.29 -4.36
CA LEU A 114 6.26 -5.87 -4.91
C LEU A 114 7.20 -6.37 -3.80
N ASN A 115 6.87 -6.09 -2.53
CA ASN A 115 7.70 -6.43 -1.37
C ASN A 115 7.11 -7.58 -0.56
N VAL A 116 6.73 -8.66 -1.22
CA VAL A 116 6.04 -9.81 -0.60
C VAL A 116 6.80 -10.35 0.62
N LYS A 117 8.12 -10.41 0.55
CA LYS A 117 8.93 -10.95 1.66
C LYS A 117 8.78 -10.17 2.97
N HIS A 118 8.57 -8.85 2.88
CA HIS A 118 8.36 -8.03 4.08
C HIS A 118 6.96 -8.27 4.65
N PHE A 119 5.95 -8.12 3.80
CA PHE A 119 4.56 -8.23 4.23
C PHE A 119 4.16 -9.65 4.64
N ASP A 120 4.82 -10.67 4.11
CA ASP A 120 4.56 -12.07 4.43
C ASP A 120 4.83 -12.38 5.92
N ARG A 121 5.60 -11.54 6.60
CA ARG A 121 5.89 -11.67 8.02
C ARG A 121 4.72 -11.27 8.92
N ILE A 122 3.74 -10.57 8.38
CA ILE A 122 2.57 -10.11 9.13
C ILE A 122 1.49 -11.20 9.11
N GLU A 123 1.13 -11.72 10.30
CA GLU A 123 0.06 -12.69 10.42
C GLU A 123 -1.28 -12.06 10.00
N ASP A 124 -2.18 -12.88 9.49
CA ASP A 124 -3.53 -12.51 9.07
C ASP A 124 -3.59 -11.57 7.85
N LEU A 125 -2.45 -11.13 7.32
CA LEU A 125 -2.42 -10.33 6.11
C LEU A 125 -2.59 -11.23 4.88
N LYS A 126 -3.56 -10.91 4.05
CA LYS A 126 -3.80 -11.62 2.80
C LYS A 126 -3.10 -10.89 1.67
N ILE A 127 -2.17 -11.56 1.00
CA ILE A 127 -1.42 -11.00 -0.12
C ILE A 127 -2.01 -11.54 -1.42
N LEU A 128 -2.27 -10.62 -2.36
CA LEU A 128 -2.84 -10.98 -3.67
C LEU A 128 -1.80 -11.69 -4.54
#